data_ebdbf1d3d519f357d960f3a84efc4512
#
_entry.id   ebdbf1d3d519f357d960f3a84efc4512
#
_cell.length_a   1.000
_cell.length_b   1.000
_cell.length_c   1.000
_cell.angle_alpha   90.00
_cell.angle_beta   90.00
_cell.angle_gamma   90.00
#
_symmetry.space_group_name_H-M   'P 1'
#
loop_
_entity.id
_entity.type
_entity.pdbx_description
1 polymer ?
#
loop_
_entity_poly.entity_id
_entity_poly.type
_entity_poly.pdbx_seq_one_letter_code
_entity_poly.pdbx_strand_id
1 'polypeptide(L)'
;MYIGVISMRYAKALLAYADEKGTEDTVYEEAGILADSFSRIPELRQALDNPVLPAETKLKLICEAAGGGKVSEELKRFVELVLEERREKFLQFMIMSYICLLYTSDAADDL
;
A
#
# COMPACT_ATOMS: atom_id res chain seq x y z
N MET A 1 6.99 -15.36 -6.85
CA MET A 1 6.13 -16.33 -6.20
C MET A 1 5.82 -15.95 -4.77
N TYR A 2 6.81 -15.95 -3.91
CA TYR A 2 6.58 -15.51 -2.53
C TYR A 2 6.08 -14.08 -2.45
N ILE A 3 6.63 -13.22 -3.30
CA ILE A 3 6.23 -11.81 -3.32
C ILE A 3 4.74 -11.69 -3.60
N GLY A 4 4.24 -12.47 -4.57
CA GLY A 4 2.82 -12.43 -4.92
C GLY A 4 1.93 -12.93 -3.80
N VAL A 5 2.32 -14.01 -3.13
CA VAL A 5 1.54 -14.60 -2.03
C VAL A 5 1.50 -13.64 -0.84
N ILE A 6 2.65 -13.11 -0.47
CA ILE A 6 2.76 -12.18 0.66
C ILE A 6 1.98 -10.89 0.35
N SER A 7 2.19 -10.35 -0.85
CA SER A 7 1.54 -9.11 -1.24
C SER A 7 0.03 -9.24 -1.26
N MET A 8 -0.48 -10.36 -1.76
CA MET A 8 -1.92 -10.60 -1.79
C MET A 8 -2.50 -10.76 -0.39
N ARG A 9 -1.76 -11.42 0.49
CA ARG A 9 -2.21 -11.59 1.88
C ARG A 9 -2.34 -10.24 2.58
N TYR A 10 -1.36 -9.38 2.41
CA TYR A 10 -1.39 -8.06 3.01
C TYR A 10 -2.47 -7.19 2.37
N ALA A 11 -2.64 -7.30 1.05
CA ALA A 11 -3.66 -6.54 0.34
C ALA A 11 -5.06 -6.92 0.81
N LYS A 12 -5.30 -8.21 1.02
CA LYS A 12 -6.59 -8.69 1.53
C LYS A 12 -6.85 -8.17 2.95
N ALA A 13 -5.81 -8.12 3.77
CA ALA A 13 -5.93 -7.58 5.11
C ALA A 13 -6.29 -6.10 5.08
N LEU A 14 -5.65 -5.35 4.18
CA LEU A 14 -5.95 -3.92 4.02
C LEU A 14 -7.38 -3.72 3.56
N LEU A 15 -7.81 -4.52 2.59
CA LEU A 15 -9.19 -4.42 2.08
C LEU A 15 -10.20 -4.71 3.18
N ALA A 16 -9.97 -5.75 3.97
CA ALA A 16 -10.87 -6.09 5.06
C ALA A 16 -10.94 -4.97 6.09
N TYR A 17 -9.80 -4.37 6.41
CA TYR A 17 -9.74 -3.28 7.37
C TYR A 17 -10.46 -2.04 6.83
N ALA A 18 -10.18 -1.69 5.58
CA ALA A 18 -10.81 -0.52 4.96
C ALA A 18 -12.33 -0.73 4.82
N ASP A 19 -12.73 -1.93 4.46
CA ASP A 19 -14.15 -2.27 4.32
C ASP A 19 -14.87 -2.13 5.66
N GLU A 20 -14.24 -2.60 6.72
CA GLU A 20 -14.81 -2.49 8.08
C GLU A 20 -15.02 -1.03 8.49
N LYS A 21 -14.14 -0.15 8.05
CA LYS A 21 -14.21 1.28 8.35
C LYS A 21 -14.98 2.08 7.30
N GLY A 22 -15.40 1.44 6.22
CA GLY A 22 -16.11 2.12 5.15
C GLY A 22 -15.23 3.06 4.35
N THR A 23 -13.95 2.79 4.28
CA THR A 23 -12.98 3.67 3.61
C THR A 23 -12.28 3.01 2.44
N GLU A 24 -12.82 1.92 1.92
CA GLU A 24 -12.16 1.20 0.83
C GLU A 24 -11.93 2.05 -0.40
N ASP A 25 -12.86 2.96 -0.71
CA ASP A 25 -12.72 3.84 -1.86
C ASP A 25 -11.63 4.90 -1.62
N THR A 26 -11.58 5.42 -0.40
CA THR A 26 -10.55 6.40 -0.04
C THR A 26 -9.17 5.76 -0.11
N VAL A 27 -9.04 4.56 0.45
CA VAL A 27 -7.78 3.82 0.42
C VAL A 27 -7.41 3.47 -1.03
N TYR A 28 -8.41 3.16 -1.85
CA TYR A 28 -8.18 2.87 -3.26
C TYR A 28 -7.57 4.07 -3.98
N GLU A 29 -8.10 5.27 -3.73
CA GLU A 29 -7.55 6.48 -4.33
C GLU A 29 -6.12 6.73 -3.87
N GLU A 30 -5.89 6.57 -2.58
CA GLU A 30 -4.55 6.76 -2.01
C GLU A 30 -3.59 5.72 -2.57
N ALA A 31 -4.04 4.48 -2.70
CA ALA A 31 -3.22 3.42 -3.28
C ALA A 31 -2.86 3.73 -4.73
N GLY A 32 -3.81 4.28 -5.48
CA GLY A 32 -3.56 4.67 -6.86
C GLY A 32 -2.51 5.75 -6.97
N ILE A 33 -2.60 6.76 -6.11
CA ILE A 33 -1.61 7.84 -6.08
C ILE A 33 -0.24 7.28 -5.71
N LEU A 34 -0.20 6.40 -4.72
CA LEU A 34 1.05 5.80 -4.27
C LEU A 34 1.67 4.93 -5.36
N ALA A 35 0.85 4.13 -6.04
CA ALA A 35 1.34 3.29 -7.13
C ALA A 35 1.93 4.15 -8.24
N ASP A 36 1.28 5.26 -8.56
CA ASP A 36 1.77 6.19 -9.56
C ASP A 36 3.09 6.81 -9.12
N SER A 37 3.21 7.15 -7.83
CA SER A 37 4.44 7.70 -7.29
C SER A 37 5.60 6.71 -7.38
N PHE A 38 5.36 5.44 -7.12
CA PHE A 38 6.39 4.41 -7.29
C PHE A 38 6.88 4.36 -8.72
N SER A 39 5.97 4.54 -9.67
CA SER A 39 6.32 4.49 -11.09
C SER A 39 7.12 5.71 -11.53
N ARG A 40 6.76 6.89 -11.01
CA ARG A 40 7.38 8.14 -11.45
C ARG A 40 8.59 8.57 -10.66
N ILE A 41 8.70 8.08 -9.42
CA ILE A 41 9.77 8.52 -8.52
C ILE A 41 10.60 7.31 -8.08
N PRO A 42 11.64 6.95 -8.86
CA PRO A 42 12.49 5.81 -8.50
C PRO A 42 13.14 5.92 -7.12
N GLU A 43 13.38 7.16 -6.68
CA GLU A 43 13.98 7.40 -5.37
C GLU A 43 13.11 6.89 -4.23
N LEU A 44 11.80 6.85 -4.42
CA LEU A 44 10.90 6.33 -3.40
C LEU A 44 11.19 4.85 -3.14
N ARG A 45 11.34 4.08 -4.21
CA ARG A 45 11.64 2.67 -4.08
C ARG A 45 13.01 2.45 -3.48
N GLN A 46 13.98 3.26 -3.90
CA GLN A 46 15.34 3.18 -3.36
C GLN A 46 15.35 3.46 -1.86
N ALA A 47 14.56 4.43 -1.42
CA ALA A 47 14.47 4.75 -0.01
C ALA A 47 13.89 3.58 0.79
N LEU A 48 12.87 2.92 0.26
CA LEU A 48 12.26 1.79 0.95
C LEU A 48 13.19 0.60 1.03
N ASP A 49 14.07 0.44 0.04
CA ASP A 49 15.04 -0.65 0.03
C ASP A 49 16.26 -0.36 0.90
N ASN A 50 16.41 0.87 1.35
CA ASN A 50 17.57 1.29 2.15
C ASN A 50 17.43 0.81 3.59
N PRO A 51 18.25 -0.15 4.04
CA PRO A 51 18.12 -0.69 5.39
C PRO A 51 18.56 0.28 6.48
N VAL A 52 19.29 1.33 6.12
CA VAL A 52 19.79 2.30 7.09
C VAL A 52 18.73 3.36 7.42
N LEU A 53 17.81 3.59 6.50
CA LEU A 53 16.81 4.63 6.68
C LEU A 53 15.80 4.22 7.76
N PRO A 54 15.54 5.07 8.76
CA PRO A 54 14.60 4.74 9.83
C PRO A 54 13.18 4.53 9.33
N ALA A 55 12.44 3.68 10.02
CA ALA A 55 11.06 3.39 9.66
C ALA A 55 10.19 4.64 9.67
N GLU A 56 10.41 5.53 10.62
CA GLU A 56 9.66 6.78 10.70
C GLU A 56 9.82 7.63 9.44
N THR A 57 11.04 7.69 8.95
CA THR A 57 11.33 8.45 7.73
C THR A 57 10.65 7.80 6.54
N LYS A 58 10.71 6.47 6.46
CA LYS A 58 10.05 5.74 5.39
C LYS A 58 8.53 5.95 5.43
N LEU A 59 7.96 5.95 6.62
CA LEU A 59 6.52 6.19 6.79
C LEU A 59 6.13 7.56 6.25
N LYS A 60 6.90 8.58 6.59
CA LYS A 60 6.64 9.94 6.12
C LYS A 60 6.70 10.02 4.59
N LEU A 61 7.72 9.40 4.01
CA LEU A 61 7.89 9.40 2.55
C LEU A 61 6.70 8.73 1.87
N ILE A 62 6.27 7.60 2.40
CA ILE A 62 5.14 6.87 1.82
C ILE A 62 3.86 7.68 1.94
N CYS A 63 3.61 8.28 3.09
CA CYS A 63 2.39 9.07 3.29
C CYS A 63 2.37 10.30 2.38
N GLU A 64 3.52 10.92 2.18
CA GLU A 64 3.60 12.06 1.26
C GLU A 64 3.37 11.61 -0.17
N ALA A 65 3.92 10.47 -0.53
CA ALA A 65 3.75 9.93 -1.89
C ALA A 65 2.31 9.51 -2.16
N ALA A 66 1.58 9.12 -1.13
CA ALA A 66 0.21 8.65 -1.28
C ALA A 66 -0.84 9.76 -1.21
N GLY A 67 -0.52 10.89 -0.58
CA GLY A 67 -1.52 11.93 -0.45
C GLY A 67 -1.00 13.23 0.14
N GLY A 68 0.28 13.53 -0.08
CA GLY A 68 0.85 14.77 0.40
C GLY A 68 0.88 14.88 1.91
N GLY A 69 0.98 13.74 2.58
CA GLY A 69 1.03 13.69 4.03
C GLY A 69 -0.32 13.54 4.69
N LYS A 70 -1.39 13.65 3.92
CA LYS A 70 -2.76 13.51 4.43
C LYS A 70 -3.37 12.24 3.89
N VAL A 71 -3.14 11.14 4.57
CA VAL A 71 -3.70 9.85 4.16
C VAL A 71 -4.68 9.37 5.21
N SER A 72 -5.52 8.42 4.81
CA SER A 72 -6.47 7.82 5.74
C SER A 72 -5.72 7.11 6.86
N GLU A 73 -6.39 6.99 8.00
CA GLU A 73 -5.85 6.26 9.14
C GLU A 73 -5.57 4.81 8.76
N GLU A 74 -6.45 4.24 7.93
CA GLU A 74 -6.34 2.85 7.52
C GLU A 74 -5.08 2.60 6.72
N LEU A 75 -4.78 3.48 5.76
CA LEU A 75 -3.56 3.31 4.97
C LEU A 75 -2.33 3.53 5.84
N LYS A 76 -2.37 4.53 6.70
CA LYS A 76 -1.24 4.82 7.58
C LYS A 76 -0.93 3.63 8.49
N ARG A 77 -1.96 3.05 9.10
CA ARG A 77 -1.77 1.89 9.95
C ARG A 77 -1.26 0.68 9.19
N PHE A 78 -1.74 0.52 7.97
CA PHE A 78 -1.25 -0.56 7.12
C PHE A 78 0.24 -0.40 6.84
N VAL A 79 0.66 0.81 6.48
CA VAL A 79 2.06 1.09 6.20
C VAL A 79 2.92 0.88 7.44
N GLU A 80 2.41 1.32 8.61
CA GLU A 80 3.12 1.11 9.87
C GLU A 80 3.34 -0.38 10.13
N LEU A 81 2.33 -1.19 9.88
CA LEU A 81 2.45 -2.64 10.04
C LEU A 81 3.48 -3.23 9.09
N VAL A 82 3.44 -2.81 7.83
CA VAL A 82 4.39 -3.29 6.84
C VAL A 82 5.83 -2.95 7.24
N LEU A 83 6.04 -1.74 7.75
CA LEU A 83 7.36 -1.31 8.21
C LEU A 83 7.80 -2.08 9.44
N GLU A 84 6.87 -2.32 10.36
CA GLU A 84 7.14 -3.08 11.57
C GLU A 84 7.56 -4.51 11.25
N GLU A 85 6.93 -5.10 10.24
CA GLU A 85 7.24 -6.45 9.77
C GLU A 85 8.44 -6.48 8.84
N ARG A 86 9.00 -5.31 8.53
CA ARG A 86 10.17 -5.15 7.67
C ARG A 86 9.92 -5.71 6.27
N ARG A 87 8.72 -5.46 5.74
CA ARG A 87 8.34 -5.92 4.40
C ARG A 87 8.06 -4.77 3.45
N GLU A 88 8.59 -3.59 3.76
CA GLU A 88 8.34 -2.39 2.95
C GLU A 88 8.86 -2.51 1.53
N LYS A 89 9.83 -3.37 1.27
CA LYS A 89 10.31 -3.57 -0.10
C LYS A 89 9.24 -4.21 -0.99
N PHE A 90 8.22 -4.82 -0.37
CA PHE A 90 7.11 -5.42 -1.11
C PHE A 90 5.89 -4.51 -1.15
N LEU A 91 5.98 -3.32 -0.57
CA LEU A 91 4.84 -2.42 -0.45
C LEU A 91 4.22 -2.09 -1.80
N GLN A 92 5.04 -1.85 -2.83
CA GLN A 92 4.54 -1.56 -4.16
C GLN A 92 3.62 -2.68 -4.65
N PHE A 93 4.04 -3.92 -4.47
CA PHE A 93 3.25 -5.07 -4.90
C PHE A 93 1.99 -5.23 -4.06
N MET A 94 2.07 -4.92 -2.77
CA MET A 94 0.89 -4.95 -1.90
C MET A 94 -0.15 -3.93 -2.34
N ILE A 95 0.30 -2.73 -2.66
CA ILE A 95 -0.57 -1.66 -3.11
C ILE A 95 -1.22 -2.03 -4.45
N MET A 96 -0.44 -2.56 -5.37
CA MET A 96 -0.96 -2.99 -6.67
C MET A 96 -1.94 -4.14 -6.52
N SER A 97 -1.67 -5.06 -5.58
CA SER A 97 -2.59 -6.16 -5.29
C SER A 97 -3.92 -5.65 -4.73
N TYR A 98 -3.85 -4.65 -3.85
CA TYR A 98 -5.07 -4.03 -3.30
C TYR A 98 -5.92 -3.41 -4.42
N ILE A 99 -5.27 -2.68 -5.32
CA ILE A 99 -5.95 -2.06 -6.45
C ILE A 99 -6.61 -3.12 -7.31
N CYS A 100 -5.90 -4.21 -7.57
CA CYS A 100 -6.44 -5.31 -8.36
C CYS A 100 -7.62 -5.97 -7.66
N LEU A 101 -7.54 -6.18 -6.35
CA LEU A 101 -8.62 -6.79 -5.60
C LEU A 101 -9.90 -5.97 -5.68
N LEU A 102 -9.77 -4.66 -5.51
CA LEU A 102 -10.93 -3.78 -5.54
C LEU A 102 -11.50 -3.68 -6.95
N TYR A 103 -10.62 -3.60 -7.92
CA TYR A 103 -11.02 -3.51 -9.33
C TYR A 103 -11.69 -4.80 -9.81
N THR A 104 -11.09 -5.95 -9.51
CA THR A 104 -11.62 -7.23 -9.97
C THR A 104 -12.80 -7.71 -9.15
N SER A 105 -13.04 -7.11 -8.00
CA SER A 105 -14.19 -7.46 -7.18
C SER A 105 -15.50 -7.25 -7.96
N ASP A 106 -15.55 -6.18 -8.75
CA ASP A 106 -16.71 -5.91 -9.59
C ASP A 106 -16.81 -6.89 -10.75
N ALA A 107 -15.66 -7.26 -11.29
CA ALA A 107 -15.61 -8.19 -12.41
C ALA A 107 -15.91 -9.62 -11.96
N ALA A 108 -15.55 -9.96 -10.73
CA ALA A 108 -15.78 -11.30 -10.21
C ALA A 108 -17.26 -11.63 -10.10
N ASP A 109 -18.10 -10.64 -9.96
CA ASP A 109 -19.53 -10.85 -9.87
C ASP A 109 -20.12 -11.39 -11.16
N ASP A 110 -19.40 -11.19 -12.26
CA ASP A 110 -19.86 -11.68 -13.56
C ASP A 110 -19.57 -13.15 -13.77
N LEU A 111 -18.77 -13.72 -12.92
CA LEU A 111 -18.41 -15.11 -13.03
C LEU A 111 -19.30 -15.98 -12.16
#